data_3331440e2b0fc373a80b299cab199321
#
_entry.id   3331440e2b0fc373a80b299cab199321
#
_cell.length_a   1.000
_cell.length_b   1.000
_cell.length_c   1.000
_cell.angle_alpha   90.00
_cell.angle_beta   90.00
_cell.angle_gamma   90.00
#
_symmetry.space_group_name_H-M   'P 1'
#
loop_
_entity.id
_entity.type
_entity.pdbx_description
1 polymer ?
#
loop_
_entity_poly.entity_id
_entity_poly.type
_entity_poly.pdbx_seq_one_letter_code
_entity_poly.pdbx_strand_id
1 'polypeptide(L)'
;VLDSVKNIANQSIVIVGHKADTVTDFVEANYTNVETVLQSPQLGTGHAVSMACPKLKDFDGEVVILNGDIPLITEKTVKAFIEFHNSNNSDLTVMSAVLDEPASYGRIIRENDNSLKAIVEAKDATPEQKAVKEVNVGVYCLNWTKIKDAFCQLTSNNAQGEYYLTDIVSWAKKQGLNVNAYIMENSEEMNGINSRQDLAFATKLMNERKLHDLMVEGVTIVDPSS
;
A
#
# COMPACT_ATOMS: atom_id res chain seq x y z
N VAL A 1 8.72 1.32 -6.54
CA VAL A 1 7.28 1.03 -6.51
C VAL A 1 6.72 0.88 -7.93
N LEU A 2 6.84 1.88 -8.82
CA LEU A 2 6.33 1.74 -10.20
C LEU A 2 6.97 0.56 -10.93
N ASP A 3 8.27 0.31 -10.75
CA ASP A 3 8.94 -0.83 -11.35
C ASP A 3 8.40 -2.19 -10.88
N SER A 4 7.93 -2.27 -9.64
CA SER A 4 7.36 -3.53 -9.11
C SER A 4 5.95 -3.82 -9.62
N VAL A 5 5.30 -2.88 -10.32
CA VAL A 5 3.96 -3.08 -10.88
C VAL A 5 3.87 -2.92 -12.39
N LYS A 6 4.92 -2.48 -13.07
CA LYS A 6 4.91 -2.20 -14.53
C LYS A 6 4.54 -3.39 -15.41
N ASN A 7 4.80 -4.64 -14.95
CA ASN A 7 4.45 -5.87 -15.66
C ASN A 7 3.11 -6.47 -15.19
N ILE A 8 2.46 -5.87 -14.20
CA ILE A 8 1.22 -6.33 -13.59
C ILE A 8 0.06 -5.42 -13.97
N ALA A 9 0.26 -4.11 -13.83
CA ALA A 9 -0.78 -3.11 -14.03
C ALA A 9 -0.88 -2.73 -15.52
N ASN A 10 -2.11 -2.65 -16.03
CA ASN A 10 -2.37 -2.13 -17.37
C ASN A 10 -2.17 -0.60 -17.44
N GLN A 11 -2.48 0.08 -16.34
CA GLN A 11 -2.34 1.53 -16.17
C GLN A 11 -2.00 1.83 -14.70
N SER A 12 -1.24 2.88 -14.46
CA SER A 12 -0.96 3.38 -13.11
C SER A 12 -1.35 4.86 -12.99
N ILE A 13 -1.90 5.23 -11.84
CA ILE A 13 -2.21 6.61 -11.49
C ILE A 13 -1.38 6.98 -10.27
N VAL A 14 -0.49 7.96 -10.41
CA VAL A 14 0.35 8.46 -9.32
C VAL A 14 -0.28 9.71 -8.73
N ILE A 15 -0.67 9.64 -7.46
CA ILE A 15 -1.18 10.80 -6.74
C ILE A 15 0.01 11.61 -6.23
N VAL A 16 0.15 12.82 -6.73
CA VAL A 16 1.25 13.74 -6.40
C VAL A 16 0.74 14.89 -5.53
N GLY A 17 1.59 15.36 -4.62
CA GLY A 17 1.25 16.45 -3.70
C GLY A 17 2.45 17.38 -3.49
N HIS A 18 3.26 17.11 -2.48
CA HIS A 18 4.48 17.90 -2.26
C HIS A 18 5.45 17.75 -3.45
N LYS A 19 5.94 18.89 -3.96
CA LYS A 19 6.80 18.94 -5.18
C LYS A 19 6.19 18.20 -6.38
N ALA A 20 4.88 18.36 -6.57
CA ALA A 20 4.12 17.66 -7.61
C ALA A 20 4.78 17.75 -8.99
N ASP A 21 5.21 18.94 -9.41
CA ASP A 21 5.83 19.16 -10.74
C ASP A 21 7.09 18.29 -10.92
N THR A 22 7.96 18.25 -9.91
CA THR A 22 9.19 17.45 -9.97
C THR A 22 8.91 15.95 -10.10
N VAL A 23 7.88 15.45 -9.39
CA VAL A 23 7.49 14.04 -9.46
C VAL A 23 6.80 13.75 -10.80
N THR A 24 5.94 14.63 -11.27
CA THR A 24 5.27 14.53 -12.56
C THR A 24 6.28 14.47 -13.70
N ASP A 25 7.22 15.43 -13.75
CA ASP A 25 8.27 15.47 -14.78
C ASP A 25 9.09 14.18 -14.81
N PHE A 26 9.46 13.65 -13.62
CA PHE A 26 10.18 12.39 -13.52
C PHE A 26 9.36 11.20 -14.03
N VAL A 27 8.07 11.12 -13.65
CA VAL A 27 7.19 10.02 -14.05
C VAL A 27 6.98 10.05 -15.57
N GLU A 28 6.65 11.19 -16.13
CA GLU A 28 6.41 11.35 -17.57
C GLU A 28 7.66 11.06 -18.42
N ALA A 29 8.84 11.40 -17.90
CA ALA A 29 10.11 11.14 -18.60
C ALA A 29 10.52 9.64 -18.59
N ASN A 30 10.07 8.85 -17.61
CA ASN A 30 10.60 7.51 -17.39
C ASN A 30 9.58 6.38 -17.55
N TYR A 31 8.27 6.69 -17.56
CA TYR A 31 7.22 5.66 -17.59
C TYR A 31 6.18 5.99 -18.68
N THR A 32 5.77 4.95 -19.38
CA THR A 32 4.59 4.98 -20.26
C THR A 32 3.40 4.36 -19.52
N ASN A 33 2.17 4.71 -19.87
CA ASN A 33 0.94 4.22 -19.21
C ASN A 33 0.84 4.60 -17.72
N VAL A 34 1.46 5.70 -17.33
CA VAL A 34 1.36 6.26 -15.98
C VAL A 34 0.82 7.69 -16.09
N GLU A 35 -0.26 7.96 -15.38
CA GLU A 35 -0.83 9.30 -15.25
C GLU A 35 -0.55 9.86 -13.87
N THR A 36 -0.41 11.18 -13.76
CA THR A 36 -0.32 11.88 -12.47
C THR A 36 -1.62 12.61 -12.16
N VAL A 37 -1.99 12.67 -10.89
CA VAL A 37 -3.14 13.41 -10.38
C VAL A 37 -2.72 14.20 -9.15
N LEU A 38 -2.99 15.51 -9.16
CA LEU A 38 -2.63 16.40 -8.06
C LEU A 38 -3.60 16.25 -6.88
N GLN A 39 -3.06 15.99 -5.69
CA GLN A 39 -3.78 16.13 -4.43
C GLN A 39 -3.51 17.53 -3.82
N SER A 40 -4.49 18.40 -3.85
CA SER A 40 -4.41 19.74 -3.23
C SER A 40 -5.78 20.16 -2.69
N PRO A 41 -5.90 20.49 -1.36
CA PRO A 41 -4.90 20.30 -0.33
C PRO A 41 -4.67 18.82 0.04
N GLN A 42 -3.61 18.52 0.80
CA GLN A 42 -3.31 17.17 1.27
C GLN A 42 -4.09 16.88 2.56
N LEU A 43 -5.21 16.17 2.45
CA LEU A 43 -6.16 15.93 3.54
C LEU A 43 -6.17 14.47 4.03
N GLY A 44 -5.10 13.72 3.78
CA GLY A 44 -4.95 12.33 4.22
C GLY A 44 -4.95 11.34 3.07
N THR A 45 -4.72 10.06 3.40
CA THR A 45 -4.52 8.97 2.44
C THR A 45 -5.80 8.59 1.69
N GLY A 46 -6.94 8.63 2.35
CA GLY A 46 -8.25 8.39 1.71
C GLY A 46 -8.59 9.50 0.72
N HIS A 47 -8.27 10.77 1.05
CA HIS A 47 -8.42 11.89 0.13
C HIS A 47 -7.49 11.74 -1.08
N ALA A 48 -6.25 11.26 -0.91
CA ALA A 48 -5.36 11.01 -2.02
C ALA A 48 -5.99 10.06 -3.06
N VAL A 49 -6.50 8.92 -2.61
CA VAL A 49 -7.15 7.95 -3.51
C VAL A 49 -8.41 8.52 -4.14
N SER A 50 -9.20 9.33 -3.40
CA SER A 50 -10.41 9.96 -3.95
C SER A 50 -10.11 10.90 -5.14
N MET A 51 -8.91 11.48 -5.22
CA MET A 51 -8.48 12.29 -6.37
C MET A 51 -8.38 11.47 -7.67
N ALA A 52 -8.19 10.15 -7.58
CA ALA A 52 -8.19 9.27 -8.74
C ALA A 52 -9.61 8.84 -9.19
N CYS A 53 -10.65 9.00 -8.36
CA CYS A 53 -12.00 8.55 -8.68
C CYS A 53 -12.55 9.05 -10.04
N PRO A 54 -12.32 10.31 -10.44
CA PRO A 54 -12.78 10.78 -11.76
C PRO A 54 -12.16 10.02 -12.94
N LYS A 55 -10.89 9.57 -12.79
CA LYS A 55 -10.17 8.78 -13.80
C LYS A 55 -10.67 7.33 -13.87
N LEU A 56 -11.21 6.84 -12.78
CA LEU A 56 -11.71 5.48 -12.63
C LEU A 56 -13.25 5.37 -12.72
N LYS A 57 -13.92 6.43 -13.17
CA LYS A 57 -15.40 6.52 -13.17
C LYS A 57 -16.06 5.32 -13.86
N ASP A 58 -15.58 4.97 -15.05
CA ASP A 58 -16.12 3.90 -15.89
C ASP A 58 -15.25 2.63 -15.86
N PHE A 59 -14.28 2.56 -14.94
CA PHE A 59 -13.41 1.41 -14.78
C PHE A 59 -14.16 0.27 -14.10
N ASP A 60 -14.04 -0.92 -14.68
CA ASP A 60 -14.53 -2.19 -14.12
C ASP A 60 -13.37 -3.16 -13.99
N GLY A 61 -12.96 -3.41 -12.77
CA GLY A 61 -11.82 -4.29 -12.49
C GLY A 61 -11.24 -4.07 -11.09
N GLU A 62 -10.04 -4.59 -10.91
CA GLU A 62 -9.31 -4.50 -9.66
C GLU A 62 -8.39 -3.28 -9.65
N VAL A 63 -8.37 -2.59 -8.52
CA VAL A 63 -7.44 -1.48 -8.24
C VAL A 63 -6.53 -1.90 -7.10
N VAL A 64 -5.21 -1.85 -7.33
CA VAL A 64 -4.20 -2.02 -6.28
C VAL A 64 -3.70 -0.64 -5.86
N ILE A 65 -3.80 -0.34 -4.58
CA ILE A 65 -3.30 0.89 -3.98
C ILE A 65 -1.98 0.58 -3.28
N LEU A 66 -0.95 1.34 -3.59
CA LEU A 66 0.40 1.22 -3.02
C LEU A 66 0.87 2.57 -2.50
N ASN A 67 1.56 2.56 -1.36
CA ASN A 67 2.25 3.73 -0.87
C ASN A 67 3.50 4.03 -1.72
N GLY A 68 3.73 5.30 -2.04
CA GLY A 68 4.88 5.71 -2.86
C GLY A 68 6.23 5.62 -2.14
N ASP A 69 6.23 5.50 -0.82
CA ASP A 69 7.41 5.50 0.04
C ASP A 69 7.93 4.10 0.42
N ILE A 70 7.33 3.00 -0.08
CA ILE A 70 7.75 1.61 0.15
C ILE A 70 8.51 1.01 -1.05
N PRO A 71 9.74 1.45 -1.34
CA PRO A 71 10.44 1.07 -2.57
C PRO A 71 10.88 -0.38 -2.60
N LEU A 72 10.90 -1.06 -1.46
CA LEU A 72 11.38 -2.44 -1.33
C LEU A 72 10.35 -3.48 -1.71
N ILE A 73 9.07 -3.09 -1.94
CA ILE A 73 8.03 -4.01 -2.37
C ILE A 73 8.37 -4.63 -3.73
N THR A 74 8.24 -5.95 -3.85
CA THR A 74 8.61 -6.68 -5.06
C THR A 74 7.40 -7.00 -5.93
N GLU A 75 7.65 -7.23 -7.23
CA GLU A 75 6.64 -7.74 -8.16
C GLU A 75 6.04 -9.07 -7.67
N LYS A 76 6.89 -9.96 -7.10
CA LYS A 76 6.47 -11.25 -6.54
C LYS A 76 5.44 -11.05 -5.41
N THR A 77 5.72 -10.16 -4.49
CA THR A 77 4.83 -9.87 -3.34
C THR A 77 3.50 -9.29 -3.81
N VAL A 78 3.52 -8.36 -4.77
CA VAL A 78 2.29 -7.78 -5.32
C VAL A 78 1.47 -8.85 -6.06
N LYS A 79 2.09 -9.72 -6.86
CA LYS A 79 1.40 -10.84 -7.53
C LYS A 79 0.75 -11.79 -6.53
N ALA A 80 1.48 -12.24 -5.51
CA ALA A 80 0.94 -13.13 -4.48
C ALA A 80 -0.24 -12.49 -3.74
N PHE A 81 -0.18 -11.18 -3.50
CA PHE A 81 -1.27 -10.42 -2.88
C PHE A 81 -2.53 -10.39 -3.75
N ILE A 82 -2.39 -10.13 -5.06
CA ILE A 82 -3.51 -10.14 -6.02
C ILE A 82 -4.07 -11.56 -6.17
N GLU A 83 -3.22 -12.58 -6.23
CA GLU A 83 -3.64 -13.99 -6.29
C GLU A 83 -4.44 -14.39 -5.04
N PHE A 84 -4.02 -13.94 -3.86
CA PHE A 84 -4.78 -14.15 -2.63
C PHE A 84 -6.15 -13.47 -2.70
N HIS A 85 -6.21 -12.21 -3.15
CA HIS A 85 -7.46 -11.47 -3.32
C HIS A 85 -8.45 -12.24 -4.20
N ASN A 86 -8.00 -12.69 -5.36
CA ASN A 86 -8.80 -13.42 -6.35
C ASN A 86 -9.23 -14.80 -5.85
N SER A 87 -8.32 -15.57 -5.26
CA SER A 87 -8.60 -16.93 -4.77
C SER A 87 -9.62 -16.95 -3.64
N ASN A 88 -9.72 -15.87 -2.86
CA ASN A 88 -10.71 -15.73 -1.80
C ASN A 88 -12.00 -15.02 -2.26
N ASN A 89 -12.12 -14.67 -3.54
CA ASN A 89 -13.23 -13.86 -4.06
C ASN A 89 -13.48 -12.61 -3.21
N SER A 90 -12.38 -11.93 -2.83
CA SER A 90 -12.45 -10.76 -1.97
C SER A 90 -12.99 -9.55 -2.72
N ASP A 91 -13.73 -8.70 -2.03
CA ASP A 91 -14.13 -7.38 -2.54
C ASP A 91 -13.11 -6.31 -2.14
N LEU A 92 -12.47 -6.53 -0.99
CA LEU A 92 -11.39 -5.72 -0.44
C LEU A 92 -10.38 -6.64 0.26
N THR A 93 -9.12 -6.51 -0.08
CA THR A 93 -8.02 -7.14 0.68
C THR A 93 -7.04 -6.08 1.14
N VAL A 94 -6.61 -6.20 2.38
CA VAL A 94 -5.58 -5.35 3.00
C VAL A 94 -4.32 -6.17 3.15
N MET A 95 -3.16 -5.61 2.82
CA MET A 95 -1.87 -6.23 3.13
C MET A 95 -1.48 -5.90 4.57
N SER A 96 -1.12 -6.91 5.32
CA SER A 96 -0.66 -6.80 6.70
C SER A 96 0.72 -7.43 6.90
N ALA A 97 1.37 -7.08 8.00
CA ALA A 97 2.62 -7.70 8.45
C ALA A 97 2.58 -7.88 9.97
N VAL A 98 3.37 -8.83 10.47
CA VAL A 98 3.55 -9.01 11.92
C VAL A 98 4.90 -8.46 12.32
N LEU A 99 4.91 -7.50 13.26
CA LEU A 99 6.09 -6.83 13.76
C LEU A 99 6.23 -7.02 15.26
N ASP A 100 7.47 -7.20 15.75
CA ASP A 100 7.73 -7.22 17.18
C ASP A 100 7.48 -5.85 17.82
N GLU A 101 7.84 -4.79 17.10
CA GLU A 101 7.64 -3.41 17.52
C GLU A 101 6.78 -2.66 16.48
N PRO A 102 5.46 -2.67 16.63
CA PRO A 102 4.53 -2.08 15.65
C PRO A 102 4.58 -0.56 15.51
N ALA A 103 5.27 0.15 16.38
CA ALA A 103 5.47 1.61 16.35
C ALA A 103 4.18 2.41 16.00
N SER A 104 4.25 3.26 14.99
CA SER A 104 3.18 4.17 14.55
C SER A 104 2.24 3.57 13.50
N TYR A 105 2.40 2.32 13.11
CA TYR A 105 1.51 1.69 12.12
C TYR A 105 0.09 1.50 12.65
N GLY A 106 -0.91 1.53 11.76
CA GLY A 106 -2.28 1.11 12.06
C GLY A 106 -2.33 -0.39 12.44
N ARG A 107 -3.23 -0.74 13.34
CA ARG A 107 -3.37 -2.11 13.86
C ARG A 107 -4.47 -2.85 13.13
N ILE A 108 -4.18 -4.09 12.71
CA ILE A 108 -5.17 -5.02 12.18
C ILE A 108 -5.91 -5.63 13.37
N ILE A 109 -7.19 -5.34 13.48
CA ILE A 109 -8.02 -5.93 14.54
C ILE A 109 -8.82 -7.07 13.92
N ARG A 110 -8.74 -8.25 14.53
CA ARG A 110 -9.45 -9.45 14.08
C ARG A 110 -10.62 -9.81 15.01
N GLU A 111 -11.62 -10.46 14.45
CA GLU A 111 -12.69 -11.10 15.21
C GLU A 111 -12.21 -12.44 15.81
N ASN A 112 -13.05 -13.08 16.63
CA ASN A 112 -12.74 -14.36 17.25
C ASN A 112 -12.56 -15.51 16.24
N ASP A 113 -13.15 -15.41 15.06
CA ASP A 113 -13.00 -16.34 13.94
C ASP A 113 -11.80 -16.02 13.03
N ASN A 114 -10.92 -15.12 13.48
CA ASN A 114 -9.75 -14.63 12.77
C ASN A 114 -10.04 -13.79 11.50
N SER A 115 -11.29 -13.46 11.22
CA SER A 115 -11.64 -12.54 10.13
C SER A 115 -11.21 -11.10 10.47
N LEU A 116 -10.97 -10.28 9.43
CA LEU A 116 -10.65 -8.87 9.61
C LEU A 116 -11.87 -8.12 10.17
N LYS A 117 -11.71 -7.51 11.35
CA LYS A 117 -12.73 -6.65 11.99
C LYS A 117 -12.62 -5.19 11.55
N ALA A 118 -11.45 -4.62 11.75
CA ALA A 118 -11.17 -3.21 11.49
C ALA A 118 -9.67 -2.95 11.39
N ILE A 119 -9.32 -1.78 10.89
CA ILE A 119 -7.98 -1.20 11.06
C ILE A 119 -8.12 0.02 11.96
N VAL A 120 -7.26 0.12 12.96
CA VAL A 120 -7.26 1.25 13.90
C VAL A 120 -5.90 1.94 13.84
N GLU A 121 -5.91 3.21 13.47
CA GLU A 121 -4.69 4.00 13.41
C GLU A 121 -4.06 4.15 14.79
N ALA A 122 -2.73 4.16 14.87
CA ALA A 122 -2.00 4.13 16.15
C ALA A 122 -2.38 5.30 17.09
N LYS A 123 -2.75 6.46 16.53
CA LYS A 123 -3.15 7.64 17.32
C LYS A 123 -4.55 7.51 17.92
N ASP A 124 -5.41 6.71 17.29
CA ASP A 124 -6.79 6.45 17.73
C ASP A 124 -6.92 5.13 18.53
N ALA A 125 -5.85 4.34 18.60
CA ALA A 125 -5.85 3.01 19.22
C ALA A 125 -5.82 3.06 20.75
N THR A 126 -6.61 2.18 21.38
CA THR A 126 -6.55 1.94 22.84
C THR A 126 -5.23 1.26 23.21
N PRO A 127 -4.83 1.21 24.51
CA PRO A 127 -3.65 0.49 24.95
C PRO A 127 -3.66 -0.99 24.54
N GLU A 128 -4.80 -1.67 24.61
CA GLU A 128 -4.98 -3.07 24.23
C GLU A 128 -4.79 -3.25 22.72
N GLN A 129 -5.34 -2.33 21.91
CA GLN A 129 -5.17 -2.35 20.47
C GLN A 129 -3.71 -2.07 20.08
N LYS A 130 -3.01 -1.17 20.78
CA LYS A 130 -1.58 -0.91 20.54
C LYS A 130 -0.69 -2.12 20.77
N ALA A 131 -1.11 -3.06 21.62
CA ALA A 131 -0.38 -4.31 21.88
C ALA A 131 -0.49 -5.33 20.72
N VAL A 132 -1.42 -5.13 19.78
CA VAL A 132 -1.55 -6.00 18.61
C VAL A 132 -0.31 -5.85 17.71
N LYS A 133 0.33 -6.97 17.36
CA LYS A 133 1.56 -7.01 16.55
C LYS A 133 1.28 -6.98 15.04
N GLU A 134 0.08 -7.33 14.61
CA GLU A 134 -0.31 -7.28 13.21
C GLU A 134 -0.65 -5.84 12.81
N VAL A 135 0.04 -5.34 11.78
CA VAL A 135 -0.04 -3.95 11.32
C VAL A 135 -0.53 -3.84 9.89
N ASN A 136 -1.14 -2.72 9.59
CA ASN A 136 -1.52 -2.32 8.23
C ASN A 136 -0.27 -1.83 7.47
N VAL A 137 0.01 -2.44 6.32
CA VAL A 137 1.11 -2.04 5.42
C VAL A 137 0.73 -0.83 4.57
N GLY A 138 -0.57 -0.54 4.44
CA GLY A 138 -1.06 0.54 3.59
C GLY A 138 -1.21 0.15 2.12
N VAL A 139 -1.19 -1.15 1.83
CA VAL A 139 -1.42 -1.70 0.49
C VAL A 139 -2.79 -2.37 0.45
N TYR A 140 -3.57 -2.07 -0.58
CA TYR A 140 -4.95 -2.57 -0.71
C TYR A 140 -5.19 -3.10 -2.12
N CYS A 141 -6.03 -4.13 -2.24
CA CYS A 141 -6.59 -4.60 -3.50
C CYS A 141 -8.12 -4.51 -3.43
N LEU A 142 -8.74 -3.84 -4.39
CA LEU A 142 -10.15 -3.48 -4.38
C LEU A 142 -10.83 -3.99 -5.64
N ASN A 143 -12.01 -4.61 -5.51
CA ASN A 143 -12.97 -4.61 -6.60
C ASN A 143 -13.56 -3.19 -6.71
N TRP A 144 -13.14 -2.45 -7.74
CA TRP A 144 -13.43 -1.03 -7.84
C TRP A 144 -14.93 -0.72 -7.88
N THR A 145 -15.69 -1.46 -8.66
CA THR A 145 -17.15 -1.25 -8.81
C THR A 145 -17.91 -1.40 -7.51
N LYS A 146 -17.42 -2.24 -6.59
CA LYS A 146 -18.04 -2.47 -5.28
C LYS A 146 -17.58 -1.50 -4.20
N ILE A 147 -16.35 -0.98 -4.30
CA ILE A 147 -15.72 -0.16 -3.24
C ILE A 147 -15.72 1.35 -3.54
N LYS A 148 -15.82 1.76 -4.79
CA LYS A 148 -15.68 3.18 -5.19
C LYS A 148 -16.53 4.15 -4.39
N ASP A 149 -17.74 3.75 -3.99
CA ASP A 149 -18.66 4.61 -3.23
C ASP A 149 -18.20 4.88 -1.80
N ALA A 150 -17.28 4.05 -1.27
CA ALA A 150 -16.67 4.26 0.04
C ALA A 150 -15.93 5.61 0.10
N PHE A 151 -15.26 6.00 -1.00
CA PHE A 151 -14.47 7.23 -1.05
C PHE A 151 -15.30 8.50 -0.91
N CYS A 152 -16.59 8.46 -1.26
CA CYS A 152 -17.55 9.56 -1.02
C CYS A 152 -18.08 9.59 0.42
N GLN A 153 -17.85 8.55 1.21
CA GLN A 153 -18.35 8.37 2.58
C GLN A 153 -17.27 8.58 3.65
N LEU A 154 -16.02 8.78 3.23
CA LEU A 154 -14.93 9.04 4.17
C LEU A 154 -15.18 10.33 4.95
N THR A 155 -14.78 10.33 6.22
CA THR A 155 -14.88 11.49 7.11
C THR A 155 -13.52 11.78 7.74
N SER A 156 -13.35 13.01 8.23
CA SER A 156 -12.13 13.43 8.94
C SER A 156 -12.34 13.48 10.46
N ASN A 157 -13.35 12.79 10.97
CA ASN A 157 -13.66 12.79 12.42
C ASN A 157 -12.77 11.77 13.17
N ASN A 158 -11.48 12.07 13.27
CA ASN A 158 -10.47 11.26 13.91
C ASN A 158 -9.37 12.14 14.55
N ALA A 159 -8.41 11.54 15.25
CA ALA A 159 -7.37 12.26 16.00
C ALA A 159 -6.48 13.18 15.13
N GLN A 160 -6.39 12.95 13.83
CA GLN A 160 -5.56 13.75 12.92
C GLN A 160 -6.39 14.75 12.08
N GLY A 161 -7.72 14.64 12.07
CA GLY A 161 -8.58 15.45 11.21
C GLY A 161 -8.40 15.15 9.71
N GLU A 162 -7.98 13.93 9.36
CA GLU A 162 -7.66 13.51 8.01
C GLU A 162 -8.64 12.46 7.50
N TYR A 163 -8.80 12.35 6.17
CA TYR A 163 -9.57 11.28 5.56
C TYR A 163 -8.70 10.01 5.51
N TYR A 164 -8.95 9.07 6.41
CA TYR A 164 -8.18 7.83 6.47
C TYR A 164 -8.63 6.83 5.40
N LEU A 165 -7.67 6.27 4.65
CA LEU A 165 -7.95 5.18 3.71
C LEU A 165 -8.43 3.92 4.43
N THR A 166 -7.97 3.70 5.65
CA THR A 166 -8.37 2.56 6.50
C THR A 166 -9.86 2.49 6.80
N ASP A 167 -10.58 3.61 6.72
CA ASP A 167 -12.02 3.66 6.98
C ASP A 167 -12.85 2.92 5.93
N ILE A 168 -12.32 2.70 4.72
CA ILE A 168 -13.00 1.89 3.69
C ILE A 168 -13.25 0.45 4.15
N VAL A 169 -12.40 -0.09 5.05
CA VAL A 169 -12.57 -1.43 5.63
C VAL A 169 -13.86 -1.51 6.44
N SER A 170 -14.05 -0.56 7.34
CA SER A 170 -15.26 -0.48 8.16
C SER A 170 -16.52 -0.23 7.32
N TRP A 171 -16.39 0.58 6.27
CA TRP A 171 -17.47 0.82 5.32
C TRP A 171 -17.83 -0.47 4.56
N ALA A 172 -16.85 -1.15 3.96
CA ALA A 172 -17.05 -2.38 3.20
C ALA A 172 -17.72 -3.49 4.05
N LYS A 173 -17.27 -3.65 5.30
CA LYS A 173 -17.89 -4.58 6.25
C LYS A 173 -19.36 -4.26 6.54
N LYS A 174 -19.71 -2.98 6.69
CA LYS A 174 -21.10 -2.54 6.90
C LYS A 174 -21.99 -2.83 5.66
N GLN A 175 -21.41 -2.84 4.47
CA GLN A 175 -22.11 -3.23 3.24
C GLN A 175 -22.23 -4.76 3.05
N GLY A 176 -21.68 -5.56 3.96
CA GLY A 176 -21.66 -7.02 3.86
C GLY A 176 -20.72 -7.57 2.79
N LEU A 177 -19.73 -6.77 2.38
CA LEU A 177 -18.71 -7.16 1.40
C LEU A 177 -17.67 -8.11 2.00
N ASN A 178 -17.06 -8.94 1.14
CA ASN A 178 -16.02 -9.89 1.52
C ASN A 178 -14.69 -9.17 1.71
N VAL A 179 -14.29 -8.97 2.97
CA VAL A 179 -13.08 -8.20 3.35
C VAL A 179 -12.08 -9.11 4.03
N ASN A 180 -10.88 -9.18 3.47
CA ASN A 180 -9.80 -10.04 3.94
C ASN A 180 -8.51 -9.27 4.27
N ALA A 181 -7.63 -9.88 5.06
CA ALA A 181 -6.27 -9.40 5.31
C ALA A 181 -5.26 -10.49 4.93
N TYR A 182 -4.31 -10.13 4.08
CA TYR A 182 -3.19 -10.95 3.63
C TYR A 182 -1.94 -10.59 4.44
N ILE A 183 -1.37 -11.56 5.15
CA ILE A 183 -0.11 -11.37 5.86
C ILE A 183 1.04 -11.61 4.88
N MET A 184 1.83 -10.56 4.62
CA MET A 184 2.99 -10.68 3.73
C MET A 184 4.08 -11.57 4.32
N GLU A 185 4.81 -12.29 3.45
CA GLU A 185 5.86 -13.21 3.87
C GLU A 185 7.11 -12.49 4.38
N ASN A 186 7.51 -11.40 3.72
CA ASN A 186 8.70 -10.62 4.04
C ASN A 186 8.33 -9.21 4.49
N SER A 187 8.33 -8.97 5.81
CA SER A 187 7.99 -7.67 6.38
C SER A 187 9.02 -6.56 6.08
N GLU A 188 10.24 -6.88 5.64
CA GLU A 188 11.22 -5.85 5.24
C GLU A 188 10.74 -5.04 4.04
N GLU A 189 9.90 -5.63 3.19
CA GLU A 189 9.37 -4.97 1.98
C GLU A 189 8.40 -3.82 2.29
N MET A 190 7.84 -3.77 3.52
CA MET A 190 6.96 -2.67 3.93
C MET A 190 7.70 -1.43 4.44
N ASN A 191 9.03 -1.49 4.63
CA ASN A 191 9.78 -0.37 5.18
C ASN A 191 9.67 0.86 4.28
N GLY A 192 9.00 1.89 4.79
CA GLY A 192 8.88 3.19 4.15
C GLY A 192 10.10 4.05 4.37
N ILE A 193 10.39 4.93 3.41
CA ILE A 193 11.49 5.90 3.51
C ILE A 193 10.96 7.22 4.05
N ASN A 194 11.20 7.49 5.33
CA ASN A 194 10.84 8.72 6.03
C ASN A 194 12.07 9.56 6.45
N SER A 195 13.25 8.93 6.46
CA SER A 195 14.49 9.55 6.87
C SER A 195 15.65 9.19 5.92
N ARG A 196 16.78 9.89 6.07
CA ARG A 196 18.01 9.53 5.35
C ARG A 196 18.59 8.18 5.79
N GLN A 197 18.29 7.76 7.01
CA GLN A 197 18.69 6.45 7.53
C GLN A 197 17.88 5.35 6.84
N ASP A 198 16.56 5.53 6.70
CA ASP A 198 15.70 4.59 5.98
C ASP A 198 16.14 4.49 4.50
N LEU A 199 16.49 5.62 3.88
CA LEU A 199 17.00 5.63 2.51
C LEU A 199 18.30 4.83 2.38
N ALA A 200 19.24 5.00 3.32
CA ALA A 200 20.50 4.25 3.31
C ALA A 200 20.27 2.75 3.48
N PHE A 201 19.37 2.37 4.39
CA PHE A 201 18.97 0.98 4.61
C PHE A 201 18.31 0.37 3.36
N ALA A 202 17.33 1.06 2.77
CA ALA A 202 16.67 0.60 1.56
C ALA A 202 17.63 0.47 0.38
N THR A 203 18.56 1.42 0.22
CA THR A 203 19.60 1.38 -0.82
C THR A 203 20.48 0.15 -0.65
N LYS A 204 20.91 -0.15 0.57
CA LYS A 204 21.71 -1.34 0.88
C LYS A 204 20.97 -2.61 0.48
N LEU A 205 19.71 -2.79 0.90
CA LEU A 205 18.92 -3.97 0.56
C LEU A 205 18.69 -4.11 -0.95
N MET A 206 18.42 -3.01 -1.65
CA MET A 206 18.26 -3.05 -3.11
C MET A 206 19.54 -3.46 -3.82
N ASN A 207 20.70 -2.97 -3.36
CA ASN A 207 22.00 -3.38 -3.87
C ASN A 207 22.26 -4.87 -3.62
N GLU A 208 22.02 -5.36 -2.41
CA GLU A 208 22.18 -6.77 -2.06
C GLU A 208 21.32 -7.68 -2.95
N ARG A 209 20.05 -7.31 -3.17
CA ARG A 209 19.16 -8.02 -4.11
C ARG A 209 19.74 -8.03 -5.53
N LYS A 210 20.17 -6.87 -6.04
CA LYS A 210 20.74 -6.76 -7.39
C LYS A 210 22.00 -7.58 -7.56
N LEU A 211 22.89 -7.57 -6.57
CA LEU A 211 24.13 -8.36 -6.59
C LEU A 211 23.82 -9.86 -6.52
N HIS A 212 22.82 -10.23 -5.69
CA HIS A 212 22.35 -11.63 -5.63
C HIS A 212 21.84 -12.11 -6.99
N ASP A 213 20.97 -11.34 -7.65
CA ASP A 213 20.42 -11.68 -8.97
C ASP A 213 21.52 -11.86 -10.01
N LEU A 214 22.50 -10.93 -10.05
CA LEU A 214 23.65 -11.04 -10.95
C LEU A 214 24.49 -12.30 -10.69
N MET A 215 24.69 -12.66 -9.42
CA MET A 215 25.41 -13.90 -9.10
C MET A 215 24.63 -15.15 -9.52
N VAL A 216 23.32 -15.15 -9.37
CA VAL A 216 22.43 -16.23 -9.85
C VAL A 216 22.49 -16.35 -11.37
N GLU A 217 22.62 -15.23 -12.09
CA GLU A 217 22.82 -15.18 -13.55
C GLU A 217 24.25 -15.59 -13.99
N GLY A 218 25.15 -15.90 -13.04
CA GLY A 218 26.50 -16.41 -13.32
C GLY A 218 27.60 -15.35 -13.32
N VAL A 219 27.31 -14.11 -12.91
CA VAL A 219 28.34 -13.06 -12.74
C VAL A 219 29.15 -13.34 -11.48
N THR A 220 30.48 -13.36 -11.60
CA THR A 220 31.37 -13.49 -10.44
C THR A 220 31.54 -12.14 -9.75
N ILE A 221 31.09 -12.04 -8.52
CA ILE A 221 31.27 -10.87 -7.66
C ILE A 221 32.16 -11.28 -6.48
N VAL A 222 33.37 -10.72 -6.42
CA VAL A 222 34.39 -11.14 -5.45
C VAL A 222 34.05 -10.68 -4.03
N ASP A 223 33.45 -9.51 -3.90
CA ASP A 223 33.00 -8.96 -2.62
C ASP A 223 31.63 -8.31 -2.77
N PRO A 224 30.55 -9.07 -2.52
CA PRO A 224 29.18 -8.54 -2.63
C PRO A 224 28.81 -7.58 -1.48
N SER A 225 29.69 -7.38 -0.50
CA SER A 225 29.44 -6.47 0.62
C SER A 225 30.03 -5.07 0.44
N SER A 226 30.84 -4.87 -0.62
CA SER A 226 31.52 -3.61 -0.91
C SER A 226 30.66 -2.60 -1.68
#